data_fc81a75bd0f4cf729583ffa770207842
#
_entry.id   fc81a75bd0f4cf729583ffa770207842
#
_cell.length_a   1.000
_cell.length_b   1.000
_cell.length_c   1.000
_cell.angle_alpha   90.00
_cell.angle_beta   90.00
_cell.angle_gamma   90.00
#
_symmetry.space_group_name_H-M   'P 1'
#
loop_
_entity.id
_entity.type
_entity.pdbx_description
1 polymer ?
#
loop_
_entity_poly.entity_id
_entity_poly.type
_entity_poly.pdbx_seq_one_letter_code
_entity_poly.pdbx_strand_id
1 'polypeptide(L)'
;MIYIATFYSHFGAVRFKKECKKGNISAEAMPVPRDLSSSCGTCVKFETDKNIDTFTWSQEVEQVVEITESGYKLHYHVELSD
;
A
#
# COMPACT_ATOMS: atom_id res chain seq x y z
N MET A 1 -12.87 -3.84 0.47
CA MET A 1 -12.33 -2.62 1.07
C MET A 1 -11.16 -2.13 0.21
N ILE A 2 -10.96 -0.84 0.20
CA ILE A 2 -9.97 -0.21 -0.67
C ILE A 2 -8.81 0.30 0.19
N TYR A 3 -7.60 -0.01 -0.26
CA TYR A 3 -6.37 0.33 0.47
C TYR A 3 -5.39 1.04 -0.45
N ILE A 4 -4.48 1.78 0.16
CA ILE A 4 -3.32 2.36 -0.54
C ILE A 4 -2.07 1.92 0.20
N ALA A 5 -1.14 1.32 -0.55
CA ALA A 5 0.20 1.00 -0.04
C ALA A 5 1.20 1.98 -0.62
N THR A 6 2.02 2.57 0.23
CA THR A 6 3.12 3.43 -0.22
C THR A 6 4.44 2.69 -0.08
N PHE A 7 5.45 3.12 -0.81
CA PHE A 7 6.69 2.39 -0.95
C PHE A 7 7.90 3.30 -0.85
N TYR A 8 9.04 2.72 -0.51
CA TYR A 8 10.30 3.46 -0.47
C TYR A 8 10.89 3.68 -1.86
N SER A 9 10.52 2.81 -2.82
CA SER A 9 11.01 2.91 -4.19
C SER A 9 9.92 2.56 -5.19
N HIS A 10 10.11 3.04 -6.41
CA HIS A 10 9.20 2.70 -7.51
C HIS A 10 9.18 1.19 -7.78
N PHE A 11 10.32 0.52 -7.61
CA PHE A 11 10.41 -0.93 -7.78
C PHE A 11 9.49 -1.69 -6.81
N GLY A 12 9.42 -1.21 -5.57
CA GLY A 12 8.53 -1.82 -4.59
C GLY A 12 7.08 -1.78 -5.02
N ALA A 13 6.65 -0.64 -5.57
CA ALA A 13 5.29 -0.48 -6.07
C ALA A 13 5.00 -1.44 -7.24
N VAL A 14 5.93 -1.56 -8.19
CA VAL A 14 5.78 -2.46 -9.33
C VAL A 14 5.68 -3.92 -8.88
N ARG A 15 6.54 -4.33 -7.95
CA ARG A 15 6.53 -5.69 -7.42
C ARG A 15 5.23 -6.02 -6.70
N PHE A 16 4.76 -5.09 -5.87
CA PHE A 16 3.52 -5.29 -5.12
C PHE A 16 2.33 -5.43 -6.08
N LYS A 17 2.28 -4.60 -7.12
CA LYS A 17 1.24 -4.70 -8.12
C LYS A 17 1.22 -6.07 -8.77
N LYS A 18 2.39 -6.62 -9.09
CA LYS A 18 2.50 -7.96 -9.67
C LYS A 18 2.03 -9.04 -8.69
N GLU A 19 2.37 -8.91 -7.43
CA GLU A 19 1.91 -9.85 -6.40
C GLU A 19 0.39 -9.82 -6.25
N CYS A 20 -0.21 -8.64 -6.30
CA CYS A 20 -1.66 -8.50 -6.27
C CYS A 20 -2.29 -9.23 -7.46
N LYS A 21 -1.73 -9.07 -8.64
CA LYS A 21 -2.24 -9.74 -9.85
C LYS A 21 -2.19 -11.25 -9.70
N LYS A 22 -1.12 -11.80 -9.15
CA LYS A 22 -0.99 -13.24 -8.90
C LYS A 22 -2.06 -13.74 -7.93
N GLY A 23 -2.44 -12.91 -6.95
CA GLY A 23 -3.46 -13.25 -5.96
C GLY A 23 -4.87 -12.88 -6.38
N ASN A 24 -5.09 -12.48 -7.63
CA ASN A 24 -6.38 -12.01 -8.13
C ASN A 24 -6.92 -10.81 -7.37
N ILE A 25 -6.03 -9.94 -6.90
CA ILE A 25 -6.39 -8.70 -6.23
C ILE A 25 -6.30 -7.57 -7.25
N SER A 26 -7.38 -6.79 -7.37
CA SER A 26 -7.40 -5.63 -8.25
C SER A 26 -6.46 -4.56 -7.70
N ALA A 27 -5.51 -4.11 -8.50
CA ALA A 27 -4.50 -3.15 -8.07
C ALA A 27 -4.12 -2.20 -9.19
N GLU A 28 -3.84 -0.96 -8.81
CA GLU A 28 -3.49 0.10 -9.75
C GLU A 28 -2.35 0.94 -9.17
N ALA A 29 -1.30 1.14 -9.96
CA ALA A 29 -0.23 2.07 -9.59
C ALA A 29 -0.66 3.49 -9.93
N MET A 30 -0.38 4.44 -9.03
CA MET A 30 -0.81 5.82 -9.19
C MET A 30 0.10 6.76 -8.40
N PRO A 31 0.06 8.08 -8.71
CA PRO A 31 0.76 9.05 -7.87
C PRO A 31 0.15 9.06 -6.46
N VAL A 32 1.00 9.30 -5.46
CA VAL A 32 0.54 9.38 -4.07
C VAL A 32 -0.36 10.61 -3.90
N PRO A 33 -1.55 10.45 -3.29
CA PRO A 33 -2.41 11.61 -2.98
C PRO A 33 -1.69 12.62 -2.10
N ARG A 34 -2.04 13.90 -2.24
CA ARG A 34 -1.38 15.00 -1.53
C ARG A 34 -1.46 14.89 -0.02
N ASP A 35 -2.55 14.31 0.47
CA ASP A 35 -2.79 14.18 1.91
C ASP A 35 -2.17 12.89 2.49
N LEU A 36 -1.35 12.20 1.70
CA LEU A 36 -0.69 10.98 2.13
C LEU A 36 0.81 11.10 1.84
N SER A 37 1.64 10.89 2.84
CA SER A 37 3.10 11.01 2.69
C SER A 37 3.69 9.73 2.09
N SER A 38 4.70 9.90 1.24
CA SER A 38 5.44 8.77 0.69
C SER A 38 6.84 9.19 0.28
N SER A 39 7.78 8.27 0.41
CA SER A 39 9.18 8.52 0.04
C SER A 39 9.40 8.55 -1.46
N CYS A 40 8.64 7.78 -2.26
CA CYS A 40 8.92 7.68 -3.70
C CYS A 40 7.87 8.33 -4.60
N GLY A 41 6.78 8.82 -4.06
CA GLY A 41 5.74 9.48 -4.85
C GLY A 41 4.84 8.54 -5.65
N THR A 42 5.08 7.24 -5.63
CA THR A 42 4.24 6.25 -6.32
C THR A 42 3.63 5.32 -5.28
N CYS A 43 2.33 5.04 -5.42
CA CYS A 43 1.63 4.11 -4.54
C CYS A 43 0.83 3.11 -5.36
N VAL A 44 0.31 2.08 -4.69
CA VAL A 44 -0.60 1.12 -5.30
C VAL A 44 -1.91 1.15 -4.53
N LYS A 45 -2.98 1.43 -5.26
CA LYS A 45 -4.35 1.33 -4.73
C LYS A 45 -4.85 -0.06 -5.06
N PHE A 46 -5.34 -0.78 -4.06
CA PHE A 46 -5.82 -2.13 -4.26
C PHE A 46 -7.09 -2.38 -3.47
N GLU A 47 -7.86 -3.35 -3.93
CA GLU A 47 -9.13 -3.69 -3.32
C GLU A 47 -9.15 -5.18 -3.00
N THR A 48 -9.53 -5.53 -1.78
CA THR A 48 -9.62 -6.92 -1.33
C THR A 48 -10.58 -7.05 -0.15
N ASP A 49 -11.22 -8.20 -0.04
CA ASP A 49 -12.03 -8.56 1.13
C ASP A 49 -11.22 -9.35 2.16
N LYS A 50 -9.98 -9.69 1.81
CA LYS A 50 -9.11 -10.44 2.72
C LYS A 50 -8.68 -9.55 3.87
N ASN A 51 -8.42 -10.17 5.01
CA ASN A 51 -7.89 -9.44 6.18
C ASN A 51 -6.42 -9.11 5.93
N ILE A 52 -6.14 -7.83 5.66
CA ILE A 52 -4.77 -7.42 5.32
C ILE A 52 -3.81 -7.48 6.51
N ASP A 53 -4.33 -7.59 7.72
CA ASP A 53 -3.47 -7.77 8.91
C ASP A 53 -2.77 -9.13 8.89
N THR A 54 -3.24 -10.06 8.06
CA THR A 54 -2.58 -11.36 7.87
C THR A 54 -1.54 -11.36 6.77
N PHE A 55 -1.43 -10.26 6.01
CA PHE A 55 -0.46 -10.16 4.91
C PHE A 55 0.95 -9.99 5.48
N THR A 56 1.93 -10.54 4.78
CA THR A 56 3.33 -10.30 5.07
C THR A 56 3.81 -9.18 4.16
N TRP A 57 4.19 -8.05 4.74
CA TRP A 57 4.63 -6.89 3.98
C TRP A 57 6.15 -6.96 3.78
N SER A 58 6.59 -6.71 2.55
CA SER A 58 8.02 -6.67 2.26
C SER A 58 8.65 -5.41 2.84
N GLN A 59 9.98 -5.40 2.89
CA GLN A 59 10.74 -4.23 3.38
C GLN A 59 10.55 -3.00 2.49
N GLU A 60 10.03 -3.19 1.28
CA GLU A 60 9.79 -2.10 0.35
C GLU A 60 8.52 -1.31 0.66
N VAL A 61 7.62 -1.90 1.45
CA VAL A 61 6.36 -1.25 1.83
C VAL A 61 6.61 -0.29 2.99
N GLU A 62 6.23 0.96 2.79
CA GLU A 62 6.37 2.01 3.80
C GLU A 62 5.18 2.06 4.74
N GLN A 63 3.97 2.08 4.17
CA GLN A 63 2.74 2.06 4.95
C GLN A 63 1.59 1.54 4.11
N VAL A 64 0.55 1.08 4.79
CA VAL A 64 -0.71 0.66 4.17
C VAL A 64 -1.85 1.33 4.91
N VAL A 65 -2.69 2.03 4.20
CA VAL A 65 -3.87 2.69 4.76
C VAL A 65 -5.12 2.20 4.05
N GLU A 66 -6.23 2.22 4.78
CA GLU A 66 -7.54 1.93 4.23
C GLU A 66 -8.25 3.24 3.93
N ILE A 67 -8.89 3.33 2.75
CA ILE A 67 -9.70 4.49 2.42
C ILE A 67 -11.07 4.31 3.07
N THR A 68 -11.44 5.23 3.97
CA THR A 68 -12.73 5.21 4.68
C THR A 68 -13.48 6.51 4.39
N GLU A 69 -14.75 6.55 4.81
CA GLU A 69 -15.56 7.76 4.67
C GLU A 69 -14.97 8.95 5.42
N SER A 70 -14.27 8.69 6.52
CA SER A 70 -13.69 9.75 7.35
C SER A 70 -12.23 10.02 7.03
N GLY A 71 -11.66 9.38 6.00
CA GLY A 71 -10.28 9.58 5.60
C GLY A 71 -9.51 8.26 5.56
N TYR A 72 -8.26 8.30 5.97
CA TYR A 72 -7.40 7.12 5.94
C TYR A 72 -7.30 6.47 7.31
N LYS A 73 -7.38 5.14 7.33
CA LYS A 73 -7.15 4.35 8.54
C LYS A 73 -5.85 3.58 8.36
N LEU A 74 -4.88 3.81 9.23
CA LEU A 74 -3.59 3.15 9.17
C LEU A 74 -3.70 1.68 9.58
N HIS A 75 -3.20 0.77 8.73
CA HIS A 75 -3.14 -0.66 9.01
C HIS A 75 -1.71 -1.14 9.22
N TYR A 76 -0.75 -0.56 8.50
CA TYR A 76 0.64 -0.94 8.60
C TYR A 76 1.53 0.27 8.40
N HIS A 77 2.53 0.38 9.21
CA HIS A 77 3.56 1.41 9.06
C HIS A 77 4.88 0.81 9.53
N VAL A 78 5.91 0.94 8.69
CA VAL A 78 7.21 0.46 9.09
C VAL A 78 7.72 1.34 10.22
N GLU A 79 8.27 0.71 11.26
CA GLU A 79 8.94 1.43 12.34
C GLU A 79 10.43 1.41 12.09
N LEU A 80 11.01 2.61 12.02
CA LEU A 80 12.46 2.74 11.92
C LEU A 80 12.97 2.69 13.34
N SER A 81 13.63 1.59 13.70
CA SER A 81 14.31 1.51 14.99
C SER A 81 15.61 2.27 14.89
N ASP A 82 15.89 3.08 15.87
CA ASP A 82 17.13 3.83 15.94
C ASP A 82 18.30 2.93 16.29
#